data_6b9c802ac467371f8074870271685a43
#
_entry.id   6b9c802ac467371f8074870271685a43
#
_cell.length_a   1.000
_cell.length_b   1.000
_cell.length_c   1.000
_cell.angle_alpha   90.00
_cell.angle_beta   90.00
_cell.angle_gamma   90.00
#
_symmetry.space_group_name_H-M   'P 1'
#
loop_
_entity.id
_entity.type
_entity.pdbx_description
1 polymer ?
#
loop_
_entity_poly.entity_id
_entity_poly.type
_entity_poly.pdbx_seq_one_letter_code
_entity_poly.pdbx_strand_id
1 'polypeptide(L)'
;MSASALARGALLGWWNITSFHVELEDTGECVDTYGVDPLGRMVITDDRMMSILTSRQRTDKDAAALFETMMAYSGSYRIEDEVRLVVKVDAAWHPAWVGSEQVRFFNVDGDTLSITTAWQTHPKFPGRMARGVLTAQRL
;
A
#
# COMPACT_ATOMS: atom_id res chain seq x y z
N MET A 1 19.60 -18.81 8.76
CA MET A 1 18.29 -18.20 8.45
C MET A 1 18.38 -17.57 7.06
N SER A 2 17.42 -17.79 6.21
CA SER A 2 17.42 -17.25 4.84
C SER A 2 17.12 -15.73 4.84
N ALA A 3 17.52 -15.05 3.75
CA ALA A 3 17.20 -13.63 3.56
C ALA A 3 15.68 -13.40 3.59
N SER A 4 14.87 -14.33 3.02
CA SER A 4 13.41 -14.24 3.04
C SER A 4 12.84 -14.35 4.44
N ALA A 5 13.39 -15.23 5.29
CA ALA A 5 12.95 -15.37 6.67
C ALA A 5 13.28 -14.12 7.50
N LEU A 6 14.47 -13.53 7.30
CA LEU A 6 14.85 -12.27 7.95
C LEU A 6 13.96 -11.12 7.50
N ALA A 7 13.69 -10.99 6.21
CA ALA A 7 12.82 -9.95 5.66
C ALA A 7 11.40 -10.09 6.20
N ARG A 8 10.85 -11.32 6.26
CA ARG A 8 9.52 -11.56 6.80
C ARG A 8 9.45 -11.20 8.28
N GLY A 9 10.47 -11.59 9.07
CA GLY A 9 10.52 -11.24 10.48
C GLY A 9 10.51 -9.73 10.73
N ALA A 10 11.21 -8.97 9.90
CA ALA A 10 11.24 -7.51 10.00
C ALA A 10 9.91 -6.85 9.66
N LEU A 11 9.08 -7.49 8.81
CA LEU A 11 7.78 -6.97 8.40
C LEU A 11 6.66 -7.23 9.40
N LEU A 12 6.79 -8.24 10.26
CA LEU A 12 5.67 -8.70 11.11
C LEU A 12 5.20 -7.62 12.09
N GLY A 13 3.89 -7.54 12.26
CA GLY A 13 3.25 -6.72 13.28
C GLY A 13 2.30 -5.69 12.71
N TRP A 14 1.97 -4.72 13.57
CA TRP A 14 1.08 -3.61 13.24
C TRP A 14 1.88 -2.37 12.90
N TRP A 15 1.40 -1.66 11.88
CA TRP A 15 2.04 -0.46 11.36
C TRP A 15 1.03 0.68 11.26
N ASN A 16 1.46 1.88 11.66
CA ASN A 16 0.72 3.11 11.44
C ASN A 16 1.19 3.72 10.12
N ILE A 17 0.28 3.87 9.15
CA ILE A 17 0.62 4.51 7.88
C ILE A 17 0.72 6.01 8.11
N THR A 18 1.89 6.58 7.80
CA THR A 18 2.18 7.99 8.06
C THR A 18 2.12 8.85 6.81
N SER A 19 2.33 8.26 5.65
CA SER A 19 2.21 9.00 4.38
C SER A 19 1.89 8.07 3.24
N PHE A 20 1.23 8.61 2.24
CA PHE A 20 1.02 7.95 0.96
C PHE A 20 0.93 8.99 -0.13
N HIS A 21 1.69 8.81 -1.20
CA HIS A 21 1.56 9.64 -2.39
C HIS A 21 1.69 8.78 -3.65
N VAL A 22 1.20 9.33 -4.75
CA VAL A 22 1.38 8.76 -6.09
C VAL A 22 2.44 9.59 -6.79
N GLU A 23 3.45 8.91 -7.34
CA GLU A 23 4.51 9.52 -8.13
C GLU A 23 4.23 9.26 -9.61
N LEU A 24 4.31 10.31 -10.43
CA LEU A 24 4.10 10.22 -11.87
C LEU A 24 5.45 10.08 -12.58
N GLU A 25 5.59 9.06 -13.42
CA GLU A 25 6.86 8.72 -14.05
C GLU A 25 7.38 9.80 -14.98
N ASP A 26 6.49 10.42 -15.76
CA ASP A 26 6.86 11.38 -16.81
C ASP A 26 7.41 12.71 -16.27
N THR A 27 6.94 13.15 -15.11
CA THR A 27 7.33 14.45 -14.53
C THR A 27 8.01 14.34 -13.17
N GLY A 28 7.89 13.19 -12.48
CA GLY A 28 8.32 13.05 -11.09
C GLY A 28 7.40 13.74 -10.09
N GLU A 29 6.26 14.28 -10.53
CA GLU A 29 5.29 14.92 -9.64
C GLU A 29 4.75 13.93 -8.63
N CYS A 30 4.62 14.37 -7.36
CA CYS A 30 4.04 13.58 -6.28
C CYS A 30 2.70 14.18 -5.88
N VAL A 31 1.67 13.33 -5.78
CA VAL A 31 0.31 13.74 -5.42
C VAL A 31 -0.12 13.00 -4.17
N ASP A 32 -0.48 13.74 -3.12
CA ASP A 32 -1.00 13.16 -1.88
C ASP A 32 -2.47 12.79 -2.05
N THR A 33 -2.73 11.61 -2.61
CA THR A 33 -4.07 11.17 -3.01
C THR A 33 -5.03 11.00 -1.83
N TYR A 34 -4.51 10.80 -0.62
CA TYR A 34 -5.32 10.69 0.62
C TYR A 34 -4.98 11.82 1.60
N GLY A 35 -4.44 12.93 1.10
CA GLY A 35 -4.02 14.06 1.92
C GLY A 35 -2.60 13.90 2.46
N VAL A 36 -2.08 14.98 3.03
CA VAL A 36 -0.70 15.06 3.56
C VAL A 36 -0.55 14.17 4.81
N ASP A 37 -1.61 14.04 5.60
CA ASP A 37 -1.62 13.26 6.85
C ASP A 37 -2.79 12.28 6.82
N PRO A 38 -2.67 11.16 6.08
CA PRO A 38 -3.74 10.19 5.95
C PRO A 38 -3.94 9.40 7.25
N LEU A 39 -5.07 8.72 7.35
CA LEU A 39 -5.37 7.80 8.44
C LEU A 39 -5.29 6.37 7.91
N GLY A 40 -4.40 5.56 8.47
CA GLY A 40 -4.26 4.20 7.97
C GLY A 40 -3.54 3.27 8.92
N ARG A 41 -3.83 2.01 8.78
CA ARG A 41 -3.22 0.91 9.53
C ARG A 41 -2.92 -0.24 8.59
N MET A 42 -1.87 -0.97 8.92
CA MET A 42 -1.51 -2.17 8.21
C MET A 42 -1.07 -3.23 9.22
N VAL A 43 -1.47 -4.46 8.99
CA VAL A 43 -1.01 -5.60 9.79
C VAL A 43 -0.40 -6.63 8.86
N ILE A 44 0.74 -7.16 9.24
CA ILE A 44 1.46 -8.19 8.50
C ILE A 44 1.72 -9.35 9.44
N THR A 45 1.24 -10.53 9.06
CA THR A 45 1.48 -11.80 9.76
C THR A 45 2.46 -12.66 8.96
N ASP A 46 2.67 -13.91 9.37
CA ASP A 46 3.58 -14.83 8.67
C ASP A 46 3.25 -15.03 7.19
N ASP A 47 1.96 -14.99 6.84
CA ASP A 47 1.49 -15.36 5.50
C ASP A 47 0.45 -14.40 4.91
N ARG A 48 0.00 -13.40 5.69
CA ARG A 48 -1.06 -12.51 5.25
C ARG A 48 -0.74 -11.06 5.57
N MET A 49 -1.28 -10.16 4.73
CA MET A 49 -1.25 -8.73 5.05
C MET A 49 -2.63 -8.12 4.80
N MET A 50 -2.96 -7.10 5.57
CA MET A 50 -4.16 -6.30 5.43
C MET A 50 -3.80 -4.84 5.62
N SER A 51 -4.37 -3.99 4.78
CA SER A 51 -4.13 -2.55 4.82
C SER A 51 -5.44 -1.80 4.68
N ILE A 52 -5.59 -0.75 5.46
CA ILE A 52 -6.67 0.23 5.31
C ILE A 52 -6.07 1.63 5.36
N LEU A 53 -6.48 2.47 4.42
CA LEU A 53 -6.00 3.83 4.28
C LEU A 53 -7.15 4.73 3.86
N THR A 54 -7.33 5.83 4.57
CA THR A 54 -8.37 6.81 4.27
C THR A 54 -7.82 8.23 4.37
N SER A 55 -8.46 9.16 3.68
CA SER A 55 -8.30 10.57 3.96
C SER A 55 -8.89 10.87 5.35
N ARG A 56 -8.36 11.88 6.06
CA ARG A 56 -8.88 12.23 7.39
C ARG A 56 -10.20 12.99 7.33
N GLN A 57 -10.33 13.86 6.32
CA GLN A 57 -11.53 14.68 6.18
C GLN A 57 -12.48 14.02 5.19
N ARG A 58 -13.48 13.33 5.72
CA ARG A 58 -14.46 12.60 4.92
C ARG A 58 -15.86 12.96 5.38
N THR A 59 -16.80 12.95 4.43
CA THR A 59 -18.22 13.12 4.68
C THR A 59 -18.97 11.94 4.09
N ASP A 60 -20.09 11.56 4.71
CA ASP A 60 -20.97 10.50 4.22
C ASP A 60 -21.99 10.96 3.19
N LYS A 61 -21.92 12.23 2.75
CA LYS A 61 -22.89 12.83 1.83
C LYS A 61 -22.71 12.43 0.37
N ASP A 62 -21.53 11.90 0.01
CA ASP A 62 -21.21 11.51 -1.36
C ASP A 62 -20.57 10.12 -1.35
N ALA A 63 -21.33 9.12 -1.80
CA ALA A 63 -20.86 7.74 -1.83
C ALA A 63 -19.66 7.53 -2.75
N ALA A 64 -19.60 8.22 -3.89
CA ALA A 64 -18.47 8.15 -4.79
C ALA A 64 -17.21 8.72 -4.13
N ALA A 65 -17.32 9.84 -3.43
CA ALA A 65 -16.19 10.41 -2.70
C ALA A 65 -15.71 9.50 -1.57
N LEU A 66 -16.63 8.82 -0.87
CA LEU A 66 -16.24 7.84 0.15
C LEU A 66 -15.43 6.71 -0.45
N PHE A 67 -15.84 6.19 -1.59
CA PHE A 67 -15.10 5.14 -2.29
C PHE A 67 -13.72 5.63 -2.74
N GLU A 68 -13.63 6.82 -3.30
CA GLU A 68 -12.39 7.38 -3.86
C GLU A 68 -11.38 7.85 -2.82
N THR A 69 -11.83 8.09 -1.58
CA THR A 69 -10.97 8.58 -0.49
C THR A 69 -10.54 7.48 0.46
N MET A 70 -10.61 6.24 0.03
CA MET A 70 -10.14 5.10 0.79
C MET A 70 -9.49 4.04 -0.09
N MET A 71 -8.71 3.20 0.54
CA MET A 71 -8.18 1.96 -0.02
C MET A 71 -8.17 0.93 1.10
N ALA A 72 -8.66 -0.29 0.81
CA ALA A 72 -8.59 -1.39 1.77
C ALA A 72 -8.47 -2.71 1.02
N TYR A 73 -7.57 -3.56 1.44
CA TYR A 73 -7.43 -4.90 0.87
C TYR A 73 -6.73 -5.83 1.84
N SER A 74 -6.91 -7.11 1.61
CA SER A 74 -6.17 -8.16 2.29
C SER A 74 -5.77 -9.26 1.31
N GLY A 75 -4.78 -10.04 1.68
CA GLY A 75 -4.37 -11.18 0.90
C GLY A 75 -3.24 -11.95 1.54
N SER A 76 -2.97 -13.12 0.99
CA SER A 76 -1.74 -13.86 1.28
C SER A 76 -0.57 -13.20 0.55
N TYR A 77 0.63 -13.30 1.11
CA TYR A 77 1.81 -12.78 0.43
C TYR A 77 2.93 -13.80 0.42
N ARG A 78 3.82 -13.64 -0.55
CA ARG A 78 5.09 -14.37 -0.62
C ARG A 78 6.22 -13.36 -0.81
N ILE A 79 7.36 -13.64 -0.22
CA ILE A 79 8.57 -12.85 -0.40
C ILE A 79 9.35 -13.47 -1.56
N GLU A 80 9.62 -12.68 -2.59
CA GLU A 80 10.36 -13.16 -3.76
C GLU A 80 11.84 -12.90 -3.65
N ASP A 81 12.24 -11.79 -3.00
CA ASP A 81 13.63 -11.46 -2.72
C ASP A 81 13.70 -10.47 -1.56
N GLU A 82 14.89 -9.90 -1.29
CA GLU A 82 15.14 -9.00 -0.15
C GLU A 82 14.34 -7.70 -0.20
N VAL A 83 13.83 -7.31 -1.38
CA VAL A 83 13.16 -6.02 -1.59
C VAL A 83 11.77 -6.17 -2.19
N ARG A 84 11.32 -7.38 -2.56
CA ARG A 84 10.09 -7.57 -3.30
C ARG A 84 9.22 -8.64 -2.69
N LEU A 85 7.95 -8.32 -2.49
CA LEU A 85 6.90 -9.27 -2.13
C LEU A 85 5.74 -9.15 -3.11
N VAL A 86 4.91 -10.19 -3.15
CA VAL A 86 3.70 -10.21 -3.97
C VAL A 86 2.53 -10.59 -3.09
N VAL A 87 1.49 -9.76 -3.10
CA VAL A 87 0.24 -10.01 -2.39
C VAL A 87 -0.78 -10.56 -3.38
N LYS A 88 -1.33 -11.73 -3.07
CA LYS A 88 -2.49 -12.25 -3.78
C LYS A 88 -3.74 -11.79 -3.05
N VAL A 89 -4.44 -10.83 -3.63
CA VAL A 89 -5.57 -10.17 -2.99
C VAL A 89 -6.78 -11.10 -2.97
N ASP A 90 -7.38 -11.32 -1.80
CA ASP A 90 -8.58 -12.13 -1.63
C ASP A 90 -9.81 -11.32 -1.22
N ALA A 91 -9.62 -10.13 -0.67
CA ALA A 91 -10.69 -9.20 -0.36
C ALA A 91 -10.19 -7.77 -0.56
N ALA A 92 -11.02 -6.90 -1.11
CA ALA A 92 -10.65 -5.51 -1.37
C ALA A 92 -11.89 -4.62 -1.48
N TRP A 93 -11.71 -3.32 -1.22
CA TRP A 93 -12.77 -2.34 -1.40
C TRP A 93 -13.16 -2.18 -2.88
N HIS A 94 -12.21 -2.37 -3.77
CA HIS A 94 -12.43 -2.28 -5.22
C HIS A 94 -12.51 -3.70 -5.79
N PRO A 95 -13.64 -4.07 -6.43
CA PRO A 95 -13.83 -5.45 -6.88
C PRO A 95 -12.78 -5.91 -7.92
N ALA A 96 -12.22 -5.01 -8.70
CA ALA A 96 -11.20 -5.35 -9.69
C ALA A 96 -9.89 -5.85 -9.05
N TRP A 97 -9.66 -5.56 -7.75
CA TRP A 97 -8.46 -6.00 -7.04
C TRP A 97 -8.55 -7.44 -6.59
N VAL A 98 -9.77 -7.95 -6.37
CA VAL A 98 -9.97 -9.33 -5.87
C VAL A 98 -9.45 -10.32 -6.91
N GLY A 99 -8.56 -11.23 -6.47
CA GLY A 99 -7.91 -12.20 -7.33
C GLY A 99 -6.65 -11.70 -8.03
N SER A 100 -6.34 -10.41 -7.92
CA SER A 100 -5.14 -9.85 -8.54
C SER A 100 -3.88 -10.14 -7.70
N GLU A 101 -2.72 -10.10 -8.36
CA GLU A 101 -1.43 -10.13 -7.69
C GLU A 101 -0.85 -8.71 -7.70
N GLN A 102 -0.47 -8.22 -6.52
CA GLN A 102 0.08 -6.88 -6.35
C GLN A 102 1.55 -6.98 -5.94
N VAL A 103 2.43 -6.53 -6.83
CA VAL A 103 3.86 -6.46 -6.55
C VAL A 103 4.14 -5.26 -5.67
N ARG A 104 4.92 -5.47 -4.61
CA ARG A 104 5.31 -4.43 -3.66
C ARG A 104 6.80 -4.50 -3.41
N PHE A 105 7.47 -3.35 -3.54
CA PHE A 105 8.87 -3.20 -3.15
C PHE A 105 8.89 -2.64 -1.74
N PHE A 106 9.65 -3.25 -0.84
CA PHE A 106 9.66 -2.86 0.56
C PHE A 106 11.05 -2.63 1.09
N ASN A 107 11.15 -1.76 2.09
CA ASN A 107 12.36 -1.54 2.86
C ASN A 107 11.98 -1.30 4.31
N VAL A 108 12.61 -2.04 5.21
CA VAL A 108 12.43 -1.85 6.66
C VAL A 108 13.75 -1.32 7.24
N ASP A 109 13.65 -0.18 7.91
CA ASP A 109 14.76 0.43 8.63
C ASP A 109 14.32 0.68 10.07
N GLY A 110 14.69 -0.24 10.97
CA GLY A 110 14.22 -0.20 12.36
C GLY A 110 12.70 -0.29 12.45
N ASP A 111 12.07 0.76 12.94
CA ASP A 111 10.63 0.86 13.11
C ASP A 111 9.93 1.58 11.94
N THR A 112 10.65 1.86 10.86
CA THR A 112 10.10 2.50 9.67
C THR A 112 10.02 1.50 8.52
N LEU A 113 8.86 1.46 7.87
CA LEU A 113 8.61 0.64 6.69
C LEU A 113 8.24 1.56 5.53
N SER A 114 8.86 1.33 4.37
CA SER A 114 8.40 1.94 3.13
C SER A 114 7.99 0.86 2.14
N ILE A 115 6.90 1.11 1.44
CA ILE A 115 6.37 0.21 0.41
C ILE A 115 6.11 1.03 -0.84
N THR A 116 6.61 0.54 -1.98
CA THR A 116 6.42 1.17 -3.28
C THR A 116 5.79 0.16 -4.23
N THR A 117 4.80 0.59 -5.01
CA THR A 117 4.22 -0.27 -6.04
C THR A 117 5.10 -0.28 -7.29
N ALA A 118 4.85 -1.23 -8.19
CA ALA A 118 5.40 -1.16 -9.55
C ALA A 118 4.78 0.03 -10.30
N TRP A 119 5.46 0.50 -11.35
CA TRP A 119 4.87 1.46 -12.28
C TRP A 119 3.68 0.84 -12.98
N GLN A 120 2.55 1.53 -12.99
CA GLN A 120 1.30 1.03 -13.57
C GLN A 120 0.39 2.18 -13.97
N THR A 121 -0.63 1.87 -14.75
CA THR A 121 -1.67 2.85 -15.07
C THR A 121 -2.51 3.15 -13.82
N HIS A 122 -3.04 4.36 -13.74
CA HIS A 122 -3.85 4.79 -12.59
C HIS A 122 -5.10 5.50 -13.09
N PRO A 123 -6.30 5.18 -12.55
CA PRO A 123 -7.54 5.79 -13.02
C PRO A 123 -7.58 7.32 -12.94
N LYS A 124 -6.93 7.90 -11.94
CA LYS A 124 -6.88 9.36 -11.74
C LYS A 124 -5.91 10.06 -12.69
N PHE A 125 -5.05 9.33 -13.38
CA PHE A 125 -4.01 9.89 -14.26
C PHE A 125 -4.01 9.15 -15.60
N PRO A 126 -5.08 9.29 -16.40
CA PRO A 126 -5.23 8.55 -17.65
C PRO A 126 -4.05 8.76 -18.60
N GLY A 127 -3.56 7.68 -19.20
CA GLY A 127 -2.46 7.73 -20.16
C GLY A 127 -1.08 7.95 -19.55
N ARG A 128 -0.96 7.96 -18.22
CA ARG A 128 0.32 8.18 -17.52
C ARG A 128 0.65 6.99 -16.63
N MET A 129 1.93 6.71 -16.47
CA MET A 129 2.40 5.69 -15.53
C MET A 129 2.63 6.30 -14.15
N ALA A 130 2.19 5.59 -13.13
CA ALA A 130 2.23 6.05 -11.75
C ALA A 130 2.63 4.91 -10.82
N ARG A 131 3.18 5.25 -9.65
CA ARG A 131 3.41 4.30 -8.57
C ARG A 131 3.02 4.92 -7.24
N GLY A 132 2.51 4.08 -6.34
CA GLY A 132 2.22 4.49 -4.96
C GLY A 132 3.47 4.34 -4.10
N VAL A 133 3.68 5.29 -3.19
CA VAL A 133 4.75 5.26 -2.19
C VAL A 133 4.13 5.46 -0.82
N LEU A 134 4.25 4.44 0.03
CA LEU A 134 3.68 4.40 1.37
C LEU A 134 4.80 4.37 2.40
N THR A 135 4.67 5.15 3.45
CA THR A 135 5.56 5.12 4.62
C THR A 135 4.76 4.81 5.87
N ALA A 136 5.30 3.96 6.73
CA ALA A 136 4.64 3.55 7.95
C ALA A 136 5.63 3.45 9.11
N GLN A 137 5.12 3.64 10.33
CA GLN A 137 5.86 3.47 11.57
C GLN A 137 5.27 2.32 12.35
N ARG A 138 6.11 1.52 13.00
CA ARG A 138 5.66 0.42 13.84
C ARG A 138 4.83 0.95 15.02
N LEU A 139 3.70 0.30 15.26
CA LEU A 139 2.87 0.59 16.42
C LEU A 139 3.43 -0.02 17.70
#